data_ce67b7f1f1b36e75b1d0a5abd6708798
#
_entry.id   ce67b7f1f1b36e75b1d0a5abd6708798
#
_cell.length_a   1.000
_cell.length_b   1.000
_cell.length_c   1.000
_cell.angle_alpha   90.00
_cell.angle_beta   90.00
_cell.angle_gamma   90.00
#
_symmetry.space_group_name_H-M   'P 1'
#
loop_
_entity.id
_entity.type
_entity.pdbx_description
1 polymer ?
#
loop_
_entity_poly.entity_id
_entity_poly.type
_entity_poly.pdbx_seq_one_letter_code
_entity_poly.pdbx_strand_id
1 'polypeptide(L)'
;IALYLDEENERLCLYVKASGKYWWTSPINVQADQTIIDTVKGTAMKNAQRKQIAASAAIRVGDLRQEKRTESPAPVYSNKAKVKWQKNSDGVVATYNYVSDGVKLKIHYVLEDDNLYVYCDSDEIEEKNTSQVDGKVLTKIEFCPNFGAADSTATGYMIVPDGSGAVINYN
;
A
#
# COMPACT_ATOMS: atom_id res chain seq x y z
N ILE A 1 -16.63 -6.19 12.51
CA ILE A 1 -15.22 -6.28 12.08
C ILE A 1 -14.27 -5.80 13.16
N ALA A 2 -12.97 -6.06 13.05
CA ALA A 2 -11.93 -5.56 13.94
C ALA A 2 -10.68 -5.22 13.11
N LEU A 3 -9.96 -4.16 13.51
CA LEU A 3 -8.72 -3.75 12.88
C LEU A 3 -7.55 -4.02 13.84
N TYR A 4 -6.54 -4.72 13.36
CA TYR A 4 -5.31 -5.00 14.09
C TYR A 4 -4.13 -4.32 13.41
N LEU A 5 -3.21 -3.79 14.21
CA LEU A 5 -1.97 -3.19 13.76
C LEU A 5 -0.80 -4.11 14.11
N ASP A 6 -0.03 -4.50 13.09
CA ASP A 6 1.27 -5.14 13.18
C ASP A 6 2.34 -4.07 12.90
N GLU A 7 2.80 -3.40 13.95
CA GLU A 7 3.75 -2.28 13.85
C GLU A 7 5.12 -2.75 13.37
N GLU A 8 5.54 -3.96 13.74
CA GLU A 8 6.84 -4.51 13.35
C GLU A 8 6.97 -4.70 11.84
N ASN A 9 5.87 -5.12 11.20
CA ASN A 9 5.84 -5.35 9.75
C ASN A 9 5.13 -4.21 8.99
N GLU A 10 4.81 -3.10 9.67
CA GLU A 10 4.19 -1.90 9.08
C GLU A 10 2.91 -2.20 8.29
N ARG A 11 2.02 -3.03 8.84
CA ARG A 11 0.81 -3.48 8.16
C ARG A 11 -0.40 -3.54 9.09
N LEU A 12 -1.57 -3.57 8.48
CA LEU A 12 -2.85 -3.74 9.15
C LEU A 12 -3.52 -5.05 8.74
N CYS A 13 -4.37 -5.54 9.60
CA CYS A 13 -5.24 -6.68 9.34
C CYS A 13 -6.68 -6.32 9.69
N LEU A 14 -7.57 -6.47 8.73
CA LEU A 14 -9.01 -6.42 8.93
C LEU A 14 -9.52 -7.83 9.21
N TYR A 15 -10.08 -8.06 10.39
CA TYR A 15 -10.70 -9.31 10.77
C TYR A 15 -12.22 -9.23 10.62
N VAL A 16 -12.77 -10.09 9.80
CA VAL A 16 -14.22 -10.19 9.59
C VAL A 16 -14.79 -11.26 10.51
N LYS A 17 -15.36 -10.84 11.65
CA LYS A 17 -15.84 -11.73 12.72
C LYS A 17 -16.86 -12.76 12.22
N ALA A 18 -17.78 -12.34 11.32
CA ALA A 18 -18.82 -13.19 10.80
C ALA A 18 -18.31 -14.40 9.99
N SER A 19 -17.18 -14.24 9.27
CA SER A 19 -16.60 -15.31 8.45
C SER A 19 -15.33 -15.90 9.02
N GLY A 20 -14.77 -15.33 10.10
CA GLY A 20 -13.48 -15.72 10.66
C GLY A 20 -12.30 -15.44 9.74
N LYS A 21 -12.45 -14.59 8.72
CA LYS A 21 -11.43 -14.31 7.71
C LYS A 21 -10.61 -13.07 8.06
N TYR A 22 -9.32 -13.13 7.71
CA TYR A 22 -8.34 -12.07 7.87
C TYR A 22 -7.96 -11.49 6.51
N TRP A 23 -7.99 -10.16 6.42
CA TRP A 23 -7.60 -9.42 5.22
C TRP A 23 -6.44 -8.50 5.56
N TRP A 24 -5.26 -8.83 5.07
CA TRP A 24 -4.05 -8.07 5.33
C TRP A 24 -3.85 -6.96 4.29
N THR A 25 -3.28 -5.83 4.71
CA THR A 25 -2.89 -4.74 3.80
C THR A 25 -1.67 -5.09 2.95
N SER A 26 -0.95 -6.15 3.32
CA SER A 26 0.13 -6.72 2.53
C SER A 26 0.24 -8.22 2.81
N PRO A 27 0.82 -9.01 1.89
CA PRO A 27 0.98 -10.46 2.07
C PRO A 27 1.74 -10.81 3.35
N ILE A 28 1.33 -11.92 3.99
CA ILE A 28 2.02 -12.49 5.14
C ILE A 28 3.29 -13.20 4.65
N ASN A 29 4.38 -13.08 5.43
CA ASN A 29 5.64 -13.80 5.19
C ASN A 29 6.26 -13.60 3.80
N VAL A 30 5.96 -12.52 3.09
CA VAL A 30 6.50 -12.24 1.76
C VAL A 30 8.03 -12.33 1.68
N GLN A 31 8.73 -12.04 2.79
CA GLN A 31 10.18 -12.12 2.85
C GLN A 31 10.70 -13.57 2.89
N ALA A 32 9.97 -14.47 3.53
CA ALA A 32 10.36 -15.87 3.71
C ALA A 32 9.78 -16.78 2.61
N ASP A 33 8.72 -16.36 1.93
CA ASP A 33 8.06 -17.17 0.92
C ASP A 33 8.93 -17.32 -0.33
N GLN A 34 9.46 -18.53 -0.53
CA GLN A 34 10.30 -18.87 -1.68
C GLN A 34 9.48 -19.18 -2.95
N THR A 35 8.16 -19.30 -2.82
CA THR A 35 7.28 -19.56 -3.98
C THR A 35 6.99 -18.29 -4.79
N ILE A 36 7.20 -17.10 -4.20
CA ILE A 36 7.05 -15.83 -4.88
C ILE A 36 8.15 -15.67 -5.91
N ILE A 37 7.79 -15.75 -7.18
CA ILE A 37 8.70 -15.63 -8.31
C ILE A 37 8.43 -14.35 -9.10
N ASP A 38 9.47 -13.84 -9.74
CA ASP A 38 9.33 -12.81 -10.77
C ASP A 38 8.76 -13.48 -12.03
N THR A 39 7.50 -13.20 -12.34
CA THR A 39 6.78 -13.84 -13.45
C THR A 39 7.40 -13.53 -14.82
N VAL A 40 8.12 -12.42 -14.94
CA VAL A 40 8.81 -12.04 -16.18
C VAL A 40 10.09 -12.85 -16.37
N LYS A 41 10.82 -13.12 -15.28
CA LYS A 41 12.13 -13.75 -15.30
C LYS A 41 12.13 -15.22 -14.92
N GLY A 42 11.03 -15.74 -14.38
CA GLY A 42 10.92 -17.10 -13.86
C GLY A 42 11.87 -17.42 -12.70
N THR A 43 12.42 -16.40 -12.05
CA THR A 43 13.39 -16.53 -10.96
C THR A 43 12.82 -16.05 -9.63
N ALA A 44 13.42 -16.46 -8.53
CA ALA A 44 13.03 -15.99 -7.20
C ALA A 44 13.06 -14.45 -7.13
N MET A 45 11.99 -13.87 -6.58
CA MET A 45 11.86 -12.43 -6.46
C MET A 45 12.93 -11.85 -5.52
N LYS A 46 13.58 -10.76 -5.94
CA LYS A 46 14.60 -10.09 -5.15
C LYS A 46 14.03 -9.44 -3.88
N ASN A 47 14.85 -9.32 -2.84
CA ASN A 47 14.46 -8.68 -1.58
C ASN A 47 13.84 -7.28 -1.75
N ALA A 48 14.35 -6.48 -2.69
CA ALA A 48 13.79 -5.15 -2.98
C ALA A 48 12.34 -5.22 -3.48
N GLN A 49 12.03 -6.17 -4.35
CA GLN A 49 10.67 -6.40 -4.87
C GLN A 49 9.75 -6.95 -3.77
N ARG A 50 10.26 -7.85 -2.92
CA ARG A 50 9.51 -8.36 -1.75
C ARG A 50 9.10 -7.25 -0.79
N LYS A 51 10.01 -6.29 -0.54
CA LYS A 51 9.71 -5.10 0.26
C LYS A 51 8.64 -4.19 -0.38
N GLN A 52 8.59 -4.14 -1.71
CA GLN A 52 7.54 -3.40 -2.42
C GLN A 52 6.17 -4.07 -2.25
N ILE A 53 6.12 -5.39 -2.37
CA ILE A 53 4.88 -6.17 -2.16
C ILE A 53 4.40 -6.04 -0.70
N ALA A 54 5.32 -5.98 0.25
CA ALA A 54 5.00 -5.82 1.67
C ALA A 54 4.55 -4.38 2.04
N ALA A 55 4.63 -3.42 1.12
CA ALA A 55 4.32 -2.03 1.41
C ALA A 55 2.84 -1.81 1.73
N SER A 56 2.57 -1.02 2.78
CA SER A 56 1.21 -0.64 3.19
C SER A 56 0.65 0.57 2.41
N ALA A 57 1.53 1.34 1.77
CA ALA A 57 1.16 2.47 0.91
C ALA A 57 2.23 2.71 -0.16
N ALA A 58 1.87 3.42 -1.21
CA ALA A 58 2.82 3.95 -2.19
C ALA A 58 2.38 5.33 -2.68
N ILE A 59 3.33 6.10 -3.16
CA ILE A 59 3.07 7.39 -3.83
C ILE A 59 3.70 7.41 -5.21
N ARG A 60 3.20 8.28 -6.08
CA ARG A 60 3.90 8.70 -7.29
C ARG A 60 4.18 10.17 -7.24
N VAL A 61 5.30 10.56 -7.80
CA VAL A 61 5.73 11.95 -7.85
C VAL A 61 6.06 12.36 -9.28
N GLY A 62 5.71 13.59 -9.64
CA GLY A 62 6.15 14.24 -10.86
C GLY A 62 7.44 15.02 -10.61
N ASP A 63 8.37 14.98 -11.55
CA ASP A 63 9.60 15.78 -11.51
C ASP A 63 9.39 17.08 -12.27
N LEU A 64 9.49 18.21 -11.58
CA LEU A 64 9.30 19.54 -12.17
C LEU A 64 10.42 19.95 -13.13
N ARG A 65 11.58 19.28 -13.08
CA ARG A 65 12.70 19.55 -14.01
C ARG A 65 12.44 19.07 -15.44
N GLN A 66 11.55 18.11 -15.60
CA GLN A 66 11.29 17.55 -16.92
C GLN A 66 10.40 18.46 -17.74
N GLU A 67 10.79 18.80 -18.95
CA GLU A 67 10.01 19.61 -19.87
C GLU A 67 8.58 19.05 -20.09
N LYS A 68 8.46 17.72 -20.08
CA LYS A 68 7.16 17.04 -20.24
C LYS A 68 6.40 16.85 -18.93
N ARG A 69 6.96 17.19 -17.78
CA ARG A 69 6.35 17.04 -16.45
C ARG A 69 5.64 15.69 -16.27
N THR A 70 6.32 14.63 -16.64
CA THR A 70 5.76 13.28 -16.58
C THR A 70 5.84 12.72 -15.17
N GLU A 71 4.82 11.99 -14.79
CA GLU A 71 4.82 11.20 -13.56
C GLU A 71 5.95 10.17 -13.56
N SER A 72 6.53 9.91 -12.41
CA SER A 72 7.52 8.83 -12.26
C SER A 72 6.92 7.50 -12.75
N PRO A 73 7.63 6.74 -13.60
CA PRO A 73 7.13 5.47 -14.13
C PRO A 73 6.92 4.40 -13.04
N ALA A 74 7.62 4.53 -11.91
CA ALA A 74 7.51 3.59 -10.79
C ALA A 74 7.02 4.30 -9.51
N PRO A 75 6.15 3.66 -8.73
CA PRO A 75 5.74 4.19 -7.44
C PRO A 75 6.88 4.15 -6.42
N VAL A 76 6.84 5.06 -5.45
CA VAL A 76 7.69 5.05 -4.26
C VAL A 76 6.90 4.39 -3.13
N TYR A 77 7.30 3.20 -2.77
CA TYR A 77 6.60 2.40 -1.76
C TYR A 77 6.93 2.82 -0.33
N SER A 78 6.08 2.49 0.64
CA SER A 78 6.20 2.87 2.06
C SER A 78 7.51 2.38 2.70
N ASN A 79 8.14 1.31 2.19
CA ASN A 79 9.46 0.87 2.64
C ASN A 79 10.60 1.88 2.39
N LYS A 80 10.33 2.97 1.69
CA LYS A 80 11.22 4.13 1.49
C LYS A 80 10.85 5.33 2.37
N ALA A 81 9.72 5.25 3.06
CA ALA A 81 9.27 6.28 4.00
C ALA A 81 9.73 5.97 5.43
N LYS A 82 9.72 7.00 6.28
CA LYS A 82 9.69 6.80 7.72
C LYS A 82 8.23 6.75 8.14
N VAL A 83 7.80 5.61 8.66
CA VAL A 83 6.40 5.39 9.04
C VAL A 83 6.25 5.54 10.56
N LYS A 84 5.16 6.21 10.98
CA LYS A 84 4.75 6.29 12.38
C LYS A 84 3.28 5.94 12.47
N TRP A 85 2.94 5.05 13.38
CA TRP A 85 1.59 4.61 13.65
C TRP A 85 1.04 5.26 14.92
N GLN A 86 -0.21 5.67 14.87
CA GLN A 86 -0.96 6.19 16.03
C GLN A 86 -2.31 5.50 16.09
N LYS A 87 -2.61 4.88 17.23
CA LYS A 87 -3.90 4.25 17.50
C LYS A 87 -4.86 5.28 18.06
N ASN A 88 -6.08 5.29 17.56
CA ASN A 88 -7.19 6.12 18.03
C ASN A 88 -8.35 5.21 18.50
N SER A 89 -9.41 5.82 19.02
CA SER A 89 -10.60 5.09 19.50
C SER A 89 -11.32 4.30 18.40
N ASP A 90 -11.29 4.80 17.17
CA ASP A 90 -12.02 4.33 16.00
C ASP A 90 -11.14 3.74 14.91
N GLY A 91 -9.82 3.78 15.11
CA GLY A 91 -8.93 3.24 14.10
C GLY A 91 -7.44 3.52 14.31
N VAL A 92 -6.74 3.68 13.21
CA VAL A 92 -5.29 3.90 13.18
C VAL A 92 -4.95 4.97 12.16
N VAL A 93 -4.00 5.83 12.50
CA VAL A 93 -3.42 6.81 11.57
C VAL A 93 -1.96 6.45 11.31
N ALA A 94 -1.59 6.33 10.06
CA ALA A 94 -0.21 6.14 9.63
C ALA A 94 0.35 7.41 9.02
N THR A 95 1.43 7.94 9.57
CA THR A 95 2.19 9.06 9.01
C THR A 95 3.34 8.53 8.18
N TYR A 96 3.33 8.79 6.88
CA TYR A 96 4.38 8.42 5.94
C TYR A 96 5.22 9.65 5.59
N ASN A 97 6.53 9.59 5.84
CA ASN A 97 7.47 10.65 5.49
C ASN A 97 8.49 10.15 4.47
N TYR A 98 8.25 10.46 3.20
CA TYR A 98 9.12 10.17 2.06
C TYR A 98 10.18 11.26 1.94
N VAL A 99 11.19 11.20 2.81
CA VAL A 99 12.21 12.25 2.96
C VAL A 99 12.91 12.59 1.65
N SER A 100 13.26 11.58 0.85
CA SER A 100 13.96 11.76 -0.44
C SER A 100 13.12 12.44 -1.51
N ASP A 101 11.80 12.39 -1.36
CA ASP A 101 10.85 12.95 -2.32
C ASP A 101 10.22 14.25 -1.80
N GLY A 102 10.49 14.60 -0.55
CA GLY A 102 9.97 15.80 0.08
C GLY A 102 8.47 15.74 0.36
N VAL A 103 7.88 14.55 0.41
CA VAL A 103 6.44 14.33 0.63
C VAL A 103 6.21 13.71 2.00
N LYS A 104 5.29 14.28 2.75
CA LYS A 104 4.78 13.69 3.99
C LYS A 104 3.26 13.75 3.97
N LEU A 105 2.62 12.65 4.37
CA LEU A 105 1.17 12.55 4.39
C LEU A 105 0.70 11.62 5.52
N LYS A 106 -0.59 11.73 5.87
CA LYS A 106 -1.23 10.80 6.79
C LYS A 106 -2.30 10.00 6.07
N ILE A 107 -2.37 8.72 6.37
CA ILE A 107 -3.44 7.83 5.93
C ILE A 107 -4.21 7.38 7.15
N HIS A 108 -5.52 7.61 7.13
CA HIS A 108 -6.46 7.22 8.16
C HIS A 108 -7.09 5.88 7.78
N TYR A 109 -7.14 4.98 8.75
CA TYR A 109 -7.82 3.68 8.68
C TYR A 109 -8.85 3.66 9.80
N VAL A 110 -10.09 3.92 9.46
CA VAL A 110 -11.18 4.12 10.43
C VAL A 110 -12.22 3.04 10.28
N LEU A 111 -12.61 2.44 11.40
CA LEU A 111 -13.75 1.53 11.46
C LEU A 111 -15.01 2.31 11.83
N GLU A 112 -15.99 2.26 10.96
CA GLU A 112 -17.33 2.82 11.22
C GLU A 112 -18.35 1.77 10.83
N ASP A 113 -19.16 1.36 11.78
CA ASP A 113 -20.08 0.23 11.66
C ASP A 113 -19.32 -1.05 11.21
N ASP A 114 -19.70 -1.62 10.07
CA ASP A 114 -19.05 -2.78 9.46
C ASP A 114 -18.17 -2.42 8.24
N ASN A 115 -17.71 -1.16 8.17
CA ASN A 115 -16.88 -0.67 7.07
C ASN A 115 -15.49 -0.24 7.56
N LEU A 116 -14.50 -0.43 6.71
CA LEU A 116 -13.18 0.17 6.82
C LEU A 116 -13.08 1.33 5.84
N TYR A 117 -12.93 2.53 6.35
CA TYR A 117 -12.64 3.73 5.55
C TYR A 117 -11.13 3.95 5.54
N VAL A 118 -10.60 4.16 4.33
CA VAL A 118 -9.18 4.48 4.14
C VAL A 118 -9.10 5.77 3.34
N TYR A 119 -8.54 6.81 3.93
CA TYR A 119 -8.47 8.13 3.29
C TYR A 119 -7.24 8.93 3.73
N CYS A 120 -6.98 9.99 3.02
CA CYS A 120 -5.96 10.99 3.32
C CYS A 120 -6.59 12.37 3.09
N ASP A 121 -6.59 13.21 4.11
CA ASP A 121 -7.08 14.57 3.98
C ASP A 121 -6.05 15.46 3.28
N SER A 122 -6.52 16.35 2.43
CA SER A 122 -5.64 17.19 1.61
C SER A 122 -4.77 18.17 2.44
N ASP A 123 -5.27 18.60 3.59
CA ASP A 123 -4.55 19.49 4.52
C ASP A 123 -3.49 18.75 5.35
N GLU A 124 -3.48 17.42 5.32
CA GLU A 124 -2.47 16.57 5.94
C GLU A 124 -1.36 16.12 4.97
N ILE A 125 -1.36 16.67 3.75
CA ILE A 125 -0.31 16.45 2.76
C ILE A 125 0.66 17.62 2.81
N GLU A 126 1.91 17.33 3.16
CA GLU A 126 3.01 18.28 3.15
C GLU A 126 3.92 17.96 1.96
N GLU A 127 4.13 18.94 1.09
CA GLU A 127 5.06 18.87 -0.03
C GLU A 127 6.17 19.91 0.15
N LYS A 128 7.41 19.48 0.14
CA LYS A 128 8.57 20.35 0.23
C LYS A 128 9.16 20.56 -1.16
N ASN A 129 9.69 21.77 -1.40
CA ASN A 129 10.42 22.11 -2.63
C ASN A 129 9.57 22.16 -3.92
N THR A 130 8.25 22.23 -3.82
CA THR A 130 7.37 22.35 -5.01
C THR A 130 7.59 23.63 -5.80
N SER A 131 8.15 24.67 -5.18
CA SER A 131 8.51 25.93 -5.84
C SER A 131 9.88 25.92 -6.51
N GLN A 132 10.67 24.87 -6.36
CA GLN A 132 12.01 24.77 -6.90
C GLN A 132 11.98 24.17 -8.31
N VAL A 133 12.92 24.60 -9.15
CA VAL A 133 13.05 24.08 -10.52
C VAL A 133 13.29 22.57 -10.55
N ASP A 134 13.93 22.04 -9.50
CA ASP A 134 14.22 20.62 -9.31
C ASP A 134 13.29 19.95 -8.29
N GLY A 135 12.18 20.58 -7.98
CA GLY A 135 11.19 20.06 -7.04
C GLY A 135 10.41 18.87 -7.58
N LYS A 136 9.81 18.15 -6.66
CA LYS A 136 8.87 17.07 -6.95
C LYS A 136 7.49 17.42 -6.44
N VAL A 137 6.47 16.98 -7.14
CA VAL A 137 5.06 17.11 -6.75
C VAL A 137 4.43 15.74 -6.59
N LEU A 138 3.56 15.58 -5.61
CA LEU A 138 2.75 14.39 -5.43
C LEU A 138 1.70 14.31 -6.54
N THR A 139 1.65 13.20 -7.27
CA THR A 139 0.68 13.00 -8.35
C THR A 139 -0.34 11.92 -8.04
N LYS A 140 0.01 10.96 -7.18
CA LYS A 140 -0.87 9.85 -6.82
C LYS A 140 -0.53 9.29 -5.44
N ILE A 141 -1.57 8.87 -4.71
CA ILE A 141 -1.47 8.04 -3.51
C ILE A 141 -2.12 6.69 -3.82
N GLU A 142 -1.43 5.61 -3.49
CA GLU A 142 -1.93 4.25 -3.59
C GLU A 142 -2.12 3.69 -2.17
N PHE A 143 -3.37 3.53 -1.77
CA PHE A 143 -3.73 2.96 -0.48
C PHE A 143 -3.67 1.44 -0.54
N CYS A 144 -2.95 0.82 0.38
CA CYS A 144 -2.88 -0.63 0.55
C CYS A 144 -2.80 -1.40 -0.78
N PRO A 145 -1.76 -1.16 -1.61
CA PRO A 145 -1.73 -1.65 -3.00
C PRO A 145 -1.86 -3.17 -3.13
N ASN A 146 -1.63 -3.91 -2.06
CA ASN A 146 -1.73 -5.36 -2.02
C ASN A 146 -2.77 -5.85 -1.00
N PHE A 147 -3.80 -5.05 -0.71
CA PHE A 147 -4.85 -5.42 0.24
C PHE A 147 -5.56 -6.71 -0.20
N GLY A 148 -5.67 -7.65 0.72
CA GLY A 148 -6.32 -8.93 0.45
C GLY A 148 -5.52 -9.89 -0.43
N ALA A 149 -4.23 -9.63 -0.65
CA ALA A 149 -3.36 -10.57 -1.35
C ALA A 149 -3.34 -11.92 -0.62
N ALA A 150 -3.50 -12.98 -1.39
CA ALA A 150 -3.53 -14.37 -0.92
C ALA A 150 -2.26 -15.11 -1.37
N ASP A 151 -1.85 -16.09 -0.60
CA ASP A 151 -0.77 -17.02 -0.97
C ASP A 151 -1.31 -18.28 -1.67
N SER A 152 -0.41 -19.19 -2.01
CA SER A 152 -0.76 -20.46 -2.69
C SER A 152 -1.57 -21.43 -1.83
N THR A 153 -1.76 -21.15 -0.54
CA THR A 153 -2.59 -21.99 0.37
C THR A 153 -4.02 -21.48 0.49
N ALA A 154 -4.29 -20.27 0.03
CA ALA A 154 -5.63 -19.70 0.07
C ALA A 154 -6.55 -20.35 -0.95
N THR A 155 -7.79 -20.58 -0.53
CA THR A 155 -8.86 -21.07 -1.40
C THR A 155 -9.88 -19.98 -1.63
N GLY A 156 -10.34 -19.82 -2.87
CA GLY A 156 -11.33 -18.81 -3.20
C GLY A 156 -11.33 -18.42 -4.67
N TYR A 157 -11.84 -17.24 -4.94
CA TYR A 157 -11.87 -16.68 -6.29
C TYR A 157 -11.69 -15.17 -6.25
N MET A 158 -11.23 -14.61 -7.35
CA MET A 158 -11.12 -13.20 -7.60
C MET A 158 -12.07 -12.80 -8.73
N ILE A 159 -12.82 -11.72 -8.53
CA ILE A 159 -13.63 -11.12 -9.58
C ILE A 159 -12.83 -9.98 -10.20
N VAL A 160 -12.59 -10.06 -11.49
CA VAL A 160 -11.93 -9.00 -12.26
C VAL A 160 -12.98 -8.28 -13.08
N PRO A 161 -13.19 -6.96 -12.88
CA PRO A 161 -14.12 -6.17 -13.67
C PRO A 161 -13.51 -5.87 -15.06
N ASP A 162 -13.57 -6.84 -15.96
CA ASP A 162 -13.11 -6.70 -17.34
C ASP A 162 -14.28 -7.00 -18.29
N GLY A 163 -14.85 -5.98 -18.90
CA GLY A 163 -16.02 -6.08 -19.77
C GLY A 163 -17.20 -6.74 -19.05
N SER A 164 -17.53 -7.98 -19.44
CA SER A 164 -18.59 -8.77 -18.79
C SER A 164 -18.21 -9.31 -17.40
N GLY A 165 -16.98 -9.07 -16.96
CA GLY A 165 -16.41 -9.62 -15.75
C GLY A 165 -15.79 -11.00 -15.94
N ALA A 166 -14.70 -11.26 -15.24
CA ALA A 166 -14.05 -12.56 -15.18
C ALA A 166 -13.92 -13.04 -13.74
N VAL A 167 -14.06 -14.34 -13.53
CA VAL A 167 -13.81 -15.01 -12.25
C VAL A 167 -12.55 -15.84 -12.40
N ILE A 168 -11.55 -15.55 -11.56
CA ILE A 168 -10.32 -16.32 -11.48
C ILE A 168 -10.39 -17.14 -10.19
N ASN A 169 -10.51 -18.44 -10.32
CA ASN A 169 -10.41 -19.34 -9.18
C ASN A 169 -8.95 -19.58 -8.84
N TYR A 170 -8.64 -19.57 -7.54
CA TYR A 170 -7.35 -19.99 -7.03
C TYR A 170 -7.58 -21.05 -5.96
N ASN A 171 -7.08 -22.25 -6.27
CA ASN A 171 -7.16 -23.51 -5.49
C ASN A 171 -8.46 -23.71 -4.71
#